data_10007e5cf56297c04b79a1ca827a5de2
#
_entry.id   10007e5cf56297c04b79a1ca827a5de2
#
_cell.length_a   1.000
_cell.length_b   1.000
_cell.length_c   1.000
_cell.angle_alpha   90.00
_cell.angle_beta   90.00
_cell.angle_gamma   90.00
#
_symmetry.space_group_name_H-M   'P 1'
#
loop_
_entity.id
_entity.type
_entity.pdbx_description
1 polymer ?
#
loop_
_entity_poly.entity_id
_entity_poly.type
_entity_poly.pdbx_seq_one_letter_code
_entity_poly.pdbx_strand_id
1 'polypeptide(L)'
;TLSVAATILQSNGQLFPKAAAFLILAHGLNKMTEYKKIFKCLTENDTKKLACCFSNVAQKGDIFALYGTLGAGKSTFSRFFIQNLSDAQEVPSPTFTLVQSYEGNDFEIYHYDMYRLKSPEEAYELGIEESFYNGVNLIEWPEKIGYLLPKNIWTVNIFTKDSARYFEVTVSDEEKKERLEKLGYGD
;
A
#
# COMPACT_ATOMS: atom_id res chain seq x y z
N THR A 1 -19.82 -9.07 29.57
CA THR A 1 -19.64 -9.97 28.41
C THR A 1 -18.62 -11.08 28.65
N LEU A 2 -17.65 -10.90 29.54
CA LEU A 2 -16.69 -11.94 30.00
C LEU A 2 -17.35 -12.99 30.93
N SER A 3 -18.45 -12.68 31.56
CA SER A 3 -19.19 -13.53 32.49
C SER A 3 -19.92 -14.71 31.80
N VAL A 4 -20.34 -14.57 30.55
CA VAL A 4 -21.07 -15.61 29.81
C VAL A 4 -20.14 -16.71 29.27
N ALA A 5 -18.89 -16.36 28.97
CA ALA A 5 -17.90 -17.33 28.50
C ALA A 5 -17.41 -18.28 29.62
N ALA A 6 -17.41 -17.81 30.87
CA ALA A 6 -16.99 -18.61 32.03
C ALA A 6 -18.00 -19.69 32.45
N THR A 7 -19.27 -19.51 32.14
CA THR A 7 -20.35 -20.45 32.53
C THR A 7 -20.45 -21.67 31.61
N ILE A 8 -19.84 -21.65 30.43
CA ILE A 8 -19.91 -22.75 29.45
C ILE A 8 -18.76 -23.79 29.65
N LEU A 9 -17.80 -23.50 30.53
CA LEU A 9 -16.63 -24.34 30.76
C LEU A 9 -16.81 -25.42 31.86
N GLN A 10 -18.00 -25.59 32.42
CA GLN A 10 -18.21 -26.44 33.59
C GLN A 10 -19.05 -27.69 33.36
N SER A 11 -18.97 -28.38 32.22
CA SER A 11 -19.43 -29.77 32.12
C SER A 11 -18.60 -30.55 31.09
N ASN A 12 -17.84 -31.47 31.60
CA ASN A 12 -17.22 -32.63 30.91
C ASN A 12 -16.05 -32.37 29.94
N GLY A 13 -15.19 -31.40 30.08
CA GLY A 13 -13.85 -31.40 29.47
C GLY A 13 -13.74 -31.50 27.95
N GLN A 14 -14.87 -31.40 27.21
CA GLN A 14 -14.88 -31.35 25.74
C GLN A 14 -15.43 -30.02 25.27
N LEU A 15 -14.64 -29.30 24.50
CA LEU A 15 -15.11 -28.09 23.79
C LEU A 15 -16.13 -28.49 22.73
N PHE A 16 -17.35 -28.01 22.85
CA PHE A 16 -18.35 -28.15 21.79
C PHE A 16 -17.87 -27.41 20.52
N PRO A 17 -18.07 -27.97 19.32
CA PRO A 17 -17.62 -27.36 18.05
C PRO A 17 -18.09 -25.90 17.86
N LYS A 18 -19.23 -25.53 18.46
CA LYS A 18 -19.77 -24.17 18.40
C LYS A 18 -18.99 -23.15 19.27
N ALA A 19 -18.39 -23.59 20.37
CA ALA A 19 -17.56 -22.71 21.21
C ALA A 19 -16.20 -22.46 20.58
N ALA A 20 -15.61 -23.45 19.90
CA ALA A 20 -14.41 -23.27 19.11
C ALA A 20 -14.65 -22.35 17.90
N ALA A 21 -15.79 -22.47 17.21
CA ALA A 21 -16.17 -21.58 16.13
C ALA A 21 -16.40 -20.13 16.63
N PHE A 22 -16.93 -19.95 17.84
CA PHE A 22 -17.13 -18.63 18.43
C PHE A 22 -15.79 -17.99 18.89
N LEU A 23 -14.84 -18.78 19.38
CA LEU A 23 -13.48 -18.33 19.69
C LEU A 23 -12.71 -17.97 18.41
N ILE A 24 -12.84 -18.73 17.35
CA ILE A 24 -12.25 -18.44 16.03
C ILE A 24 -12.88 -17.17 15.43
N LEU A 25 -14.20 -17.00 15.54
CA LEU A 25 -14.90 -15.77 15.13
C LEU A 25 -14.53 -14.56 16.00
N ALA A 26 -14.34 -14.75 17.30
CA ALA A 26 -13.91 -13.67 18.21
C ALA A 26 -12.44 -13.27 18.01
N HIS A 27 -11.57 -14.20 17.60
CA HIS A 27 -10.20 -13.90 17.16
C HIS A 27 -10.13 -13.36 15.74
N GLY A 28 -11.15 -13.63 14.89
CA GLY A 28 -11.26 -13.09 13.53
C GLY A 28 -11.86 -11.68 13.44
N LEU A 29 -12.44 -11.16 14.52
CA LEU A 29 -12.87 -9.77 14.68
C LEU A 29 -11.73 -8.90 15.26
N ASN A 30 -10.50 -9.12 14.80
CA ASN A 30 -9.48 -8.10 14.95
C ASN A 30 -9.92 -6.93 14.06
N LYS A 31 -10.52 -5.92 14.70
CA LYS A 31 -10.79 -4.63 14.08
C LYS A 31 -9.46 -4.18 13.50
N MET A 32 -9.31 -4.24 12.17
CA MET A 32 -8.09 -3.81 11.49
C MET A 32 -7.86 -2.37 11.93
N THR A 33 -6.84 -2.18 12.77
CA THR A 33 -6.51 -0.85 13.28
C THR A 33 -5.70 -0.18 12.18
N GLU A 34 -6.26 0.86 11.58
CA GLU A 34 -5.53 1.67 10.60
C GLU A 34 -4.49 2.52 11.32
N TYR A 35 -3.27 2.47 10.83
CA TYR A 35 -2.16 3.32 11.25
C TYR A 35 -1.91 4.36 10.19
N LYS A 36 -1.88 5.62 10.62
CA LYS A 36 -1.75 6.78 9.74
C LYS A 36 -0.56 7.64 10.12
N LYS A 37 0.24 8.04 9.12
CA LYS A 37 1.31 9.03 9.27
C LYS A 37 1.25 10.04 8.14
N ILE A 38 1.49 11.32 8.45
CA ILE A 38 1.46 12.40 7.48
C ILE A 38 2.86 12.99 7.35
N PHE A 39 3.35 13.08 6.11
CA PHE A 39 4.63 13.68 5.78
C PHE A 39 4.41 14.96 5.00
N LYS A 40 5.14 16.02 5.36
CA LYS A 40 5.11 17.31 4.69
C LYS A 40 6.36 17.49 3.85
N CYS A 41 6.18 17.80 2.58
CA CYS A 41 7.24 18.08 1.61
C CYS A 41 7.08 19.52 1.11
N LEU A 42 8.07 20.37 1.36
CA LEU A 42 8.10 21.76 0.90
C LEU A 42 8.65 21.88 -0.51
N THR A 43 9.52 20.95 -0.89
CA THR A 43 10.24 20.95 -2.17
C THR A 43 10.11 19.60 -2.86
N GLU A 44 10.46 19.55 -4.15
CA GLU A 44 10.56 18.27 -4.87
C GLU A 44 11.67 17.38 -4.28
N ASN A 45 12.75 17.99 -3.74
CA ASN A 45 13.80 17.23 -3.07
C ASN A 45 13.31 16.56 -1.78
N ASP A 46 12.37 17.16 -1.07
CA ASP A 46 11.73 16.50 0.09
C ASP A 46 10.90 15.30 -0.36
N THR A 47 10.17 15.43 -1.48
CA THR A 47 9.46 14.31 -2.12
C THR A 47 10.44 13.20 -2.52
N LYS A 48 11.60 13.54 -3.06
CA LYS A 48 12.65 12.58 -3.40
C LYS A 48 13.15 11.83 -2.17
N LYS A 49 13.49 12.55 -1.10
CA LYS A 49 13.92 11.93 0.17
C LYS A 49 12.86 10.98 0.71
N LEU A 50 11.59 11.42 0.73
CA LEU A 50 10.49 10.60 1.20
C LEU A 50 10.33 9.32 0.35
N ALA A 51 10.35 9.44 -0.97
CA ALA A 51 10.26 8.30 -1.89
C ALA A 51 11.43 7.32 -1.68
N CYS A 52 12.65 7.81 -1.47
CA CYS A 52 13.81 6.97 -1.14
C CYS A 52 13.64 6.24 0.21
N CYS A 53 13.09 6.91 1.24
CA CYS A 53 12.80 6.25 2.51
C CYS A 53 11.79 5.10 2.33
N PHE A 54 10.71 5.31 1.57
CA PHE A 54 9.73 4.26 1.29
C PHE A 54 10.31 3.13 0.46
N SER A 55 11.09 3.42 -0.56
CA SER A 55 11.72 2.40 -1.39
C SER A 55 12.71 1.52 -0.61
N ASN A 56 13.44 2.09 0.36
CA ASN A 56 14.37 1.34 1.21
C ASN A 56 13.68 0.35 2.16
N VAL A 57 12.42 0.55 2.49
CA VAL A 57 11.65 -0.37 3.35
C VAL A 57 10.67 -1.24 2.55
N ALA A 58 10.59 -1.04 1.24
CA ALA A 58 9.71 -1.82 0.37
C ALA A 58 10.14 -3.27 0.27
N GLN A 59 9.18 -4.16 0.17
CA GLN A 59 9.39 -5.60 0.07
C GLN A 59 8.58 -6.16 -1.10
N LYS A 60 9.03 -7.27 -1.66
CA LYS A 60 8.28 -8.00 -2.69
C LYS A 60 6.85 -8.27 -2.22
N GLY A 61 5.88 -7.96 -3.06
CA GLY A 61 4.45 -8.04 -2.75
C GLY A 61 3.85 -6.76 -2.19
N ASP A 62 4.64 -5.72 -1.93
CA ASP A 62 4.09 -4.42 -1.53
C ASP A 62 3.36 -3.74 -2.69
N ILE A 63 2.23 -3.13 -2.36
CA ILE A 63 1.43 -2.32 -3.27
C ILE A 63 1.27 -0.94 -2.66
N PHE A 64 1.75 0.07 -3.35
CA PHE A 64 1.59 1.48 -3.02
C PHE A 64 0.48 2.08 -3.90
N ALA A 65 -0.71 2.24 -3.33
CA ALA A 65 -1.86 2.85 -3.99
C ALA A 65 -1.79 4.39 -3.83
N LEU A 66 -1.47 5.09 -4.91
CA LEU A 66 -1.19 6.52 -4.92
C LEU A 66 -2.44 7.29 -5.34
N TYR A 67 -3.16 7.83 -4.37
CA TYR A 67 -4.34 8.69 -4.56
C TYR A 67 -3.93 10.17 -4.67
N GLY A 68 -4.73 10.94 -5.35
CA GLY A 68 -4.56 12.38 -5.45
C GLY A 68 -4.95 12.93 -6.82
N THR A 69 -5.26 14.21 -6.88
CA THR A 69 -5.67 14.90 -8.11
C THR A 69 -4.56 14.94 -9.15
N LEU A 70 -4.89 15.36 -10.37
CA LEU A 70 -3.89 15.59 -11.42
C LEU A 70 -2.87 16.63 -10.92
N GLY A 71 -1.58 16.35 -11.12
CA GLY A 71 -0.50 17.23 -10.66
C GLY A 71 -0.17 17.13 -9.15
N ALA A 72 -0.84 16.28 -8.38
CA ALA A 72 -0.55 16.11 -6.95
C ALA A 72 0.87 15.63 -6.67
N GLY A 73 1.52 14.92 -7.60
CA GLY A 73 2.89 14.45 -7.49
C GLY A 73 3.04 12.93 -7.38
N LYS A 74 2.02 12.16 -7.80
CA LYS A 74 2.06 10.70 -7.86
C LYS A 74 3.25 10.20 -8.69
N SER A 75 3.34 10.61 -9.96
CA SER A 75 4.42 10.22 -10.87
C SER A 75 5.80 10.74 -10.42
N THR A 76 5.85 11.89 -9.73
CA THR A 76 7.09 12.39 -9.14
C THR A 76 7.59 11.47 -8.03
N PHE A 77 6.70 11.03 -7.15
CA PHE A 77 7.02 10.07 -6.10
C PHE A 77 7.44 8.73 -6.69
N SER A 78 6.66 8.19 -7.64
CA SER A 78 6.97 6.92 -8.33
C SER A 78 8.33 6.96 -9.01
N ARG A 79 8.65 8.04 -9.72
CA ARG A 79 9.94 8.22 -10.37
C ARG A 79 11.11 8.10 -9.39
N PHE A 80 11.09 8.83 -8.28
CA PHE A 80 12.18 8.78 -7.31
C PHE A 80 12.26 7.45 -6.56
N PHE A 81 11.11 6.83 -6.30
CA PHE A 81 11.04 5.49 -5.71
C PHE A 81 11.73 4.46 -6.62
N ILE A 82 11.41 4.45 -7.91
CA ILE A 82 11.96 3.52 -8.90
C ILE A 82 13.44 3.78 -9.12
N GLN A 83 13.85 5.04 -9.27
CA GLN A 83 15.27 5.41 -9.46
C GLN A 83 16.15 5.03 -8.27
N ASN A 84 15.59 4.91 -7.06
CA ASN A 84 16.36 4.49 -5.89
C ASN A 84 16.59 2.98 -5.83
N LEU A 85 15.75 2.17 -6.51
CA LEU A 85 15.80 0.70 -6.47
C LEU A 85 16.27 0.07 -7.78
N SER A 86 16.47 0.85 -8.83
CA SER A 86 16.84 0.37 -10.16
C SER A 86 17.87 1.28 -10.80
N ASP A 87 18.51 0.81 -11.87
CA ASP A 87 19.45 1.61 -12.68
C ASP A 87 18.75 2.52 -13.70
N ALA A 88 17.41 2.67 -13.62
CA ALA A 88 16.61 3.46 -14.55
C ALA A 88 16.98 4.96 -14.44
N GLN A 89 17.59 5.52 -15.49
CA GLN A 89 17.90 6.94 -15.56
C GLN A 89 16.65 7.79 -15.79
N GLU A 90 15.74 7.29 -16.62
CA GLU A 90 14.47 7.94 -16.94
C GLU A 90 13.30 7.05 -16.52
N VAL A 91 12.33 7.64 -15.86
CA VAL A 91 11.09 6.99 -15.43
C VAL A 91 9.93 7.87 -15.89
N PRO A 92 9.47 7.73 -17.14
CA PRO A 92 8.32 8.46 -17.63
C PRO A 92 7.03 7.96 -16.96
N SER A 93 6.01 8.84 -16.91
CA SER A 93 4.67 8.40 -16.48
C SER A 93 4.06 7.44 -17.51
N PRO A 94 3.54 6.28 -17.10
CA PRO A 94 2.95 5.30 -18.00
C PRO A 94 1.51 5.63 -18.42
N THR A 95 1.13 6.89 -18.46
CA THR A 95 -0.24 7.35 -18.79
C THR A 95 -0.76 6.81 -20.14
N PHE A 96 0.14 6.52 -21.10
CA PHE A 96 -0.23 5.96 -22.41
C PHE A 96 -0.03 4.45 -22.50
N THR A 97 1.00 3.92 -21.84
CA THR A 97 1.32 2.49 -21.83
C THR A 97 0.59 1.72 -20.73
N LEU A 98 -0.02 2.44 -19.78
CA LEU A 98 -0.75 1.97 -18.59
C LEU A 98 0.12 1.26 -17.55
N VAL A 99 1.17 0.57 -17.98
CA VAL A 99 2.15 -0.09 -17.12
C VAL A 99 3.55 -0.03 -17.71
N GLN A 100 4.55 0.11 -16.85
CA GLN A 100 5.97 -0.13 -17.13
C GLN A 100 6.59 -0.92 -15.99
N SER A 101 7.47 -1.88 -16.32
CA SER A 101 8.26 -2.62 -15.34
C SER A 101 9.72 -2.20 -15.38
N TYR A 102 10.37 -2.29 -14.22
CA TYR A 102 11.78 -1.97 -14.02
C TYR A 102 12.42 -3.09 -13.22
N GLU A 103 13.59 -3.52 -13.63
CA GLU A 103 14.39 -4.46 -12.88
C GLU A 103 15.00 -3.75 -11.67
N GLY A 104 14.60 -4.15 -10.48
CA GLY A 104 15.17 -3.69 -9.22
C GLY A 104 16.24 -4.66 -8.72
N ASN A 105 16.92 -4.30 -7.62
CA ASN A 105 18.03 -5.10 -7.08
C ASN A 105 17.56 -6.50 -6.60
N ASP A 106 16.37 -6.59 -5.99
CA ASP A 106 15.87 -7.82 -5.35
C ASP A 106 14.52 -8.29 -5.91
N PHE A 107 13.80 -7.43 -6.63
CA PHE A 107 12.47 -7.70 -7.18
C PHE A 107 12.15 -6.77 -8.34
N GLU A 108 11.19 -7.12 -9.17
CA GLU A 108 10.65 -6.21 -10.20
C GLU A 108 9.80 -5.10 -9.56
N ILE A 109 9.80 -3.95 -10.20
CA ILE A 109 8.99 -2.79 -9.81
C ILE A 109 8.03 -2.52 -10.96
N TYR A 110 6.73 -2.55 -10.67
CA TYR A 110 5.67 -2.27 -11.63
C TYR A 110 5.08 -0.88 -11.36
N HIS A 111 5.11 -0.03 -12.37
CA HIS A 111 4.53 1.31 -12.32
C HIS A 111 3.28 1.35 -13.20
N TYR A 112 2.12 1.52 -12.58
CA TYR A 112 0.82 1.60 -13.23
C TYR A 112 0.26 3.01 -13.16
N ASP A 113 -0.37 3.48 -14.27
CA ASP A 113 -1.23 4.65 -14.30
C ASP A 113 -2.61 4.24 -14.83
N MET A 114 -3.58 4.14 -13.93
CA MET A 114 -4.92 3.65 -14.23
C MET A 114 -5.88 4.76 -14.70
N TYR A 115 -5.41 6.01 -14.87
CA TYR A 115 -6.25 7.15 -15.23
C TYR A 115 -7.13 6.91 -16.46
N ARG A 116 -6.58 6.24 -17.49
CA ARG A 116 -7.24 6.00 -18.77
C ARG A 116 -8.07 4.72 -18.83
N LEU A 117 -8.03 3.87 -17.79
CA LEU A 117 -8.86 2.68 -17.77
C LEU A 117 -10.34 3.03 -17.85
N LYS A 118 -11.07 2.31 -18.68
CA LYS A 118 -12.51 2.45 -18.87
C LYS A 118 -13.28 1.54 -17.93
N SER A 119 -12.72 0.38 -17.60
CA SER A 119 -13.26 -0.54 -16.62
C SER A 119 -12.13 -1.18 -15.79
N PRO A 120 -12.39 -1.59 -14.55
CA PRO A 120 -11.40 -2.26 -13.71
C PRO A 120 -10.85 -3.55 -14.31
N GLU A 121 -11.67 -4.28 -15.10
CA GLU A 121 -11.32 -5.57 -15.71
C GLU A 121 -10.17 -5.43 -16.70
N GLU A 122 -9.99 -4.28 -17.34
CA GLU A 122 -8.85 -4.03 -18.23
C GLU A 122 -7.49 -4.18 -17.52
N ALA A 123 -7.46 -4.03 -16.18
CA ALA A 123 -6.24 -4.23 -15.39
C ALA A 123 -5.73 -5.68 -15.42
N TYR A 124 -6.61 -6.66 -15.64
CA TYR A 124 -6.19 -8.06 -15.78
C TYR A 124 -5.33 -8.28 -17.05
N GLU A 125 -5.66 -7.58 -18.13
CA GLU A 125 -4.89 -7.64 -19.37
C GLU A 125 -3.47 -7.06 -19.22
N LEU A 126 -3.27 -6.22 -18.18
CA LEU A 126 -1.97 -5.64 -17.83
C LEU A 126 -1.15 -6.55 -16.90
N GLY A 127 -1.65 -7.74 -16.54
CA GLY A 127 -0.98 -8.69 -15.65
C GLY A 127 -0.93 -8.25 -14.17
N ILE A 128 -1.89 -7.46 -13.72
CA ILE A 128 -1.87 -6.85 -12.37
C ILE A 128 -1.87 -7.90 -11.25
N GLU A 129 -2.61 -9.00 -11.41
CA GLU A 129 -2.66 -10.07 -10.40
C GLU A 129 -1.30 -10.74 -10.21
N GLU A 130 -0.58 -11.00 -11.30
CA GLU A 130 0.74 -11.60 -11.26
C GLU A 130 1.77 -10.65 -10.64
N SER A 131 1.70 -9.36 -10.99
CA SER A 131 2.60 -8.34 -10.46
C SER A 131 2.50 -8.17 -8.94
N PHE A 132 1.31 -8.38 -8.35
CA PHE A 132 1.09 -8.31 -6.90
C PHE A 132 1.92 -9.35 -6.11
N TYR A 133 2.28 -10.47 -6.73
CA TYR A 133 3.10 -11.52 -6.11
C TYR A 133 4.58 -11.42 -6.50
N ASN A 134 4.89 -10.86 -7.67
CA ASN A 134 6.22 -10.94 -8.24
C ASN A 134 7.11 -9.72 -7.94
N GLY A 135 6.54 -8.60 -7.56
CA GLY A 135 7.31 -7.39 -7.34
C GLY A 135 6.67 -6.39 -6.41
N VAL A 136 7.18 -5.16 -6.45
CA VAL A 136 6.60 -3.99 -5.82
C VAL A 136 5.77 -3.22 -6.84
N ASN A 137 4.59 -2.80 -6.45
CA ASN A 137 3.64 -2.13 -7.34
C ASN A 137 3.40 -0.69 -6.89
N LEU A 138 3.60 0.26 -7.78
CA LEU A 138 3.23 1.66 -7.64
C LEU A 138 2.03 1.91 -8.56
N ILE A 139 0.86 2.20 -8.00
CA ILE A 139 -0.38 2.30 -8.76
C ILE A 139 -0.94 3.72 -8.61
N GLU A 140 -0.88 4.51 -9.68
CA GLU A 140 -1.53 5.81 -9.77
C GLU A 140 -3.00 5.64 -10.17
N TRP A 141 -3.90 6.47 -9.61
CA TRP A 141 -5.35 6.39 -9.81
C TRP A 141 -5.97 5.04 -9.41
N PRO A 142 -5.63 4.52 -8.22
CA PRO A 142 -6.05 3.18 -7.78
C PRO A 142 -7.56 3.06 -7.60
N GLU A 143 -8.30 4.17 -7.50
CA GLU A 143 -9.77 4.18 -7.45
C GLU A 143 -10.42 3.60 -8.71
N LYS A 144 -9.69 3.55 -9.83
CA LYS A 144 -10.16 2.96 -11.09
C LYS A 144 -10.31 1.43 -11.00
N ILE A 145 -9.57 0.80 -10.09
CA ILE A 145 -9.52 -0.66 -9.93
C ILE A 145 -9.88 -1.09 -8.50
N GLY A 146 -10.50 -0.23 -7.71
CA GLY A 146 -10.67 -0.33 -6.26
C GLY A 146 -10.95 -1.72 -5.70
N TYR A 147 -11.91 -2.47 -6.26
CA TYR A 147 -12.24 -3.82 -5.75
C TYR A 147 -11.20 -4.90 -6.09
N LEU A 148 -10.28 -4.63 -7.02
CA LEU A 148 -9.17 -5.54 -7.34
C LEU A 148 -8.00 -5.40 -6.36
N LEU A 149 -7.93 -4.28 -5.62
CA LEU A 149 -6.84 -4.04 -4.68
C LEU A 149 -6.97 -4.96 -3.46
N PRO A 150 -5.88 -5.61 -3.04
CA PRO A 150 -5.83 -6.31 -1.77
C PRO A 150 -6.07 -5.37 -0.58
N LYS A 151 -6.46 -5.94 0.57
CA LYS A 151 -6.73 -5.12 1.78
C LYS A 151 -5.46 -4.59 2.44
N ASN A 152 -4.38 -5.38 2.41
CA ASN A 152 -3.13 -5.05 3.10
C ASN A 152 -2.16 -4.34 2.17
N ILE A 153 -2.41 -3.06 1.90
CA ILE A 153 -1.59 -2.23 1.02
C ILE A 153 -1.15 -0.94 1.71
N TRP A 154 -0.20 -0.26 1.11
CA TRP A 154 0.15 1.11 1.45
C TRP A 154 -0.80 2.06 0.72
N THR A 155 -1.73 2.67 1.44
CA THR A 155 -2.59 3.72 0.89
C THR A 155 -1.89 5.05 1.08
N VAL A 156 -1.57 5.74 -0.02
CA VAL A 156 -0.85 7.02 -0.02
C VAL A 156 -1.73 8.08 -0.65
N ASN A 157 -2.30 8.97 0.16
CA ASN A 157 -3.09 10.09 -0.31
C ASN A 157 -2.21 11.35 -0.41
N ILE A 158 -2.07 11.88 -1.63
CA ILE A 158 -1.18 12.99 -1.95
C ILE A 158 -2.02 14.23 -2.26
N PHE A 159 -1.78 15.31 -1.52
CA PHE A 159 -2.50 16.57 -1.71
C PHE A 159 -1.60 17.77 -1.43
N THR A 160 -1.99 18.93 -1.97
CA THR A 160 -1.30 20.20 -1.75
C THR A 160 -2.13 21.08 -0.84
N LYS A 161 -1.49 21.67 0.17
CA LYS A 161 -2.07 22.66 1.06
C LYS A 161 -1.00 23.68 1.43
N ASP A 162 -1.33 24.99 1.40
CA ASP A 162 -0.41 26.08 1.78
C ASP A 162 0.95 25.99 1.08
N SER A 163 0.95 25.71 -0.23
CA SER A 163 2.14 25.53 -1.08
C SER A 163 3.06 24.35 -0.70
N ALA A 164 2.66 23.53 0.24
CA ALA A 164 3.34 22.29 0.59
C ALA A 164 2.59 21.08 0.06
N ARG A 165 3.32 20.03 -0.27
CA ARG A 165 2.77 18.72 -0.61
C ARG A 165 2.74 17.86 0.63
N TYR A 166 1.63 17.17 0.83
CA TYR A 166 1.44 16.25 1.94
C TYR A 166 1.21 14.85 1.40
N PHE A 167 1.82 13.88 2.09
CA PHE A 167 1.64 12.44 1.86
C PHE A 167 1.03 11.87 3.13
N GLU A 168 -0.26 11.58 3.08
CA GLU A 168 -0.95 10.86 4.14
C GLU A 168 -0.90 9.38 3.83
N VAL A 169 -0.17 8.63 4.63
CA VAL A 169 0.05 7.20 4.45
C VAL A 169 -0.73 6.43 5.49
N THR A 170 -1.53 5.48 5.02
CA THR A 170 -2.33 4.58 5.86
C THR A 170 -1.97 3.13 5.56
N VAL A 171 -1.78 2.34 6.61
CA VAL A 171 -1.58 0.88 6.56
C VAL A 171 -2.46 0.20 7.61
N SER A 172 -2.80 -1.07 7.40
CA SER A 172 -3.74 -1.80 8.25
C SER A 172 -3.17 -3.05 8.91
N ASP A 173 -1.90 -3.35 8.68
CA ASP A 173 -1.20 -4.48 9.32
C ASP A 173 0.01 -4.01 10.14
N GLU A 174 0.39 -4.82 11.13
CA GLU A 174 1.44 -4.48 12.09
C GLU A 174 2.83 -4.45 11.44
N GLU A 175 3.08 -5.31 10.44
CA GLU A 175 4.36 -5.36 9.74
C GLU A 175 4.62 -4.04 8.98
N LYS A 176 3.65 -3.57 8.21
CA LYS A 176 3.76 -2.29 7.49
C LYS A 176 3.81 -1.11 8.45
N LYS A 177 3.08 -1.19 9.58
CA LYS A 177 3.17 -0.17 10.64
C LYS A 177 4.60 -0.04 11.16
N GLU A 178 5.26 -1.15 11.53
CA GLU A 178 6.64 -1.12 12.02
C GLU A 178 7.59 -0.52 10.97
N ARG A 179 7.41 -0.85 9.69
CA ARG A 179 8.19 -0.27 8.59
C ARG A 179 7.91 1.23 8.43
N LEU A 180 6.65 1.66 8.57
CA LEU A 180 6.24 3.07 8.52
C LEU A 180 6.83 3.89 9.68
N GLU A 181 6.94 3.31 10.86
CA GLU A 181 7.55 3.94 12.02
C GLU A 181 9.07 4.11 11.87
N LYS A 182 9.73 3.16 11.21
CA LYS A 182 11.20 3.13 10.98
C LYS A 182 11.66 3.91 9.75
N LEU A 183 10.78 4.65 9.09
CA LEU A 183 11.11 5.32 7.81
C LEU A 183 12.28 6.32 7.86
N GLY A 184 12.64 6.88 9.05
CA GLY A 184 13.75 7.82 9.17
C GLY A 184 13.61 9.11 8.36
N TYR A 185 12.37 9.53 8.05
CA TYR A 185 12.10 10.77 7.35
C TYR A 185 11.84 11.92 8.33
N GLY A 186 12.67 12.94 8.28
CA GLY A 186 12.50 14.15 9.11
C GLY A 186 13.21 14.10 10.47
N ASP A 187 14.06 13.11 10.70
CA ASP A 187 15.00 13.06 11.83
C ASP A 187 16.26 13.88 11.58
#